data_c4960142c03c86fcd1e03f5835393db0
#
_entry.id   c4960142c03c86fcd1e03f5835393db0
#
_cell.length_a   1.000
_cell.length_b   1.000
_cell.length_c   1.000
_cell.angle_alpha   90.00
_cell.angle_beta   90.00
_cell.angle_gamma   90.00
#
_symmetry.space_group_name_H-M   'P 1'
#
loop_
_entity.id
_entity.type
_entity.pdbx_description
1 polymer ?
#
loop_
_entity_poly.entity_id
_entity_poly.type
_entity_poly.pdbx_seq_one_letter_code
_entity_poly.pdbx_strand_id
1 'polypeptide(L)'
;MPSAVPADAESRLPRAGKIDPRGHRFGAGASAGLLLGAFALDLPWLVAIALASIGVSAAFGLRWSIYGVIWRRIARALALPPTTPEHEYPPRFAQTLGSVALILSLVAFWLGATTLGWVFALAVAGLQSLLAVTGYCLGCRLYFLRWWVPDLVTRIWTSGSARRSPVPVGQEPIRYR
;
A
#
# COMPACT_ATOMS: atom_id res chain seq x y z
N MET A 1 -8.22 -14.51 -1.55
CA MET A 1 -8.20 -14.72 -0.08
C MET A 1 -7.90 -13.38 0.55
N PRO A 2 -8.74 -12.83 1.42
CA PRO A 2 -8.40 -11.61 2.14
C PRO A 2 -7.21 -11.94 3.05
N SER A 3 -6.12 -11.21 2.92
CA SER A 3 -4.99 -11.29 3.85
C SER A 3 -5.47 -10.72 5.18
N ALA A 4 -5.88 -11.60 6.08
CA ALA A 4 -6.25 -11.22 7.43
C ALA A 4 -5.04 -10.56 8.09
N VAL A 5 -5.14 -9.26 8.33
CA VAL A 5 -4.22 -8.53 9.19
C VAL A 5 -4.32 -9.18 10.57
N PRO A 6 -3.21 -9.54 11.22
CA PRO A 6 -3.27 -10.04 12.59
C PRO A 6 -4.03 -9.05 13.49
N ALA A 7 -4.91 -9.56 14.32
CA ALA A 7 -5.81 -8.73 15.16
C ALA A 7 -5.05 -7.77 16.10
N ASP A 8 -3.83 -8.14 16.50
CA ASP A 8 -2.90 -7.33 17.27
C ASP A 8 -2.30 -6.16 16.48
N ALA A 9 -2.08 -6.33 15.17
CA ALA A 9 -1.63 -5.25 14.30
C ALA A 9 -2.78 -4.26 14.00
N GLU A 10 -4.02 -4.73 13.95
CA GLU A 10 -5.19 -3.90 13.73
C GLU A 10 -5.46 -2.95 14.91
N SER A 11 -5.23 -3.39 16.14
CA SER A 11 -5.41 -2.57 17.35
C SER A 11 -4.38 -1.44 17.49
N ARG A 12 -3.23 -1.56 16.83
CA ARG A 12 -2.14 -0.56 16.84
C ARG A 12 -2.26 0.51 15.76
N LEU A 13 -3.19 0.34 14.81
CA LEU A 13 -3.41 1.33 13.76
C LEU A 13 -4.15 2.54 14.34
N PRO A 14 -3.69 3.78 14.09
CA PRO A 14 -4.45 4.96 14.46
C PRO A 14 -5.85 4.90 13.85
N ARG A 15 -6.84 5.56 14.46
CA ARG A 15 -8.23 5.63 13.97
C ARG A 15 -8.31 6.28 12.59
N ALA A 16 -8.00 5.50 11.55
CA ALA A 16 -8.08 5.92 10.16
C ALA A 16 -9.47 5.68 9.59
N GLY A 17 -9.78 6.41 8.53
CA GLY A 17 -10.98 6.16 7.74
C GLY A 17 -10.97 4.75 7.16
N LYS A 18 -12.15 4.15 7.07
CA LYS A 18 -12.35 2.89 6.36
C LYS A 18 -12.66 3.20 4.90
N ILE A 19 -12.07 2.45 3.98
CA ILE A 19 -12.22 2.64 2.53
C ILE A 19 -12.78 1.38 1.87
N ASP A 20 -13.47 1.59 0.73
CA ASP A 20 -13.90 0.50 -0.14
C ASP A 20 -12.70 -0.02 -0.96
N PRO A 21 -12.31 -1.31 -0.82
CA PRO A 21 -11.18 -1.89 -1.54
C PRO A 21 -11.38 -1.86 -3.08
N ARG A 22 -12.61 -1.92 -3.56
CA ARG A 22 -12.91 -1.81 -5.00
C ARG A 22 -12.53 -0.43 -5.54
N GLY A 23 -12.78 0.62 -4.77
CA GLY A 23 -12.40 1.99 -5.14
C GLY A 23 -10.89 2.17 -5.23
N HIS A 24 -10.15 1.52 -4.34
CA HIS A 24 -8.68 1.52 -4.39
C HIS A 24 -8.16 0.81 -5.65
N ARG A 25 -8.70 -0.36 -5.99
CA ARG A 25 -8.37 -1.09 -7.22
C ARG A 25 -8.75 -0.33 -8.49
N PHE A 26 -9.91 0.31 -8.50
CA PHE A 26 -10.34 1.18 -9.61
C PHE A 26 -9.36 2.34 -9.81
N GLY A 27 -8.97 3.02 -8.73
CA GLY A 27 -7.98 4.11 -8.77
C GLY A 27 -6.62 3.66 -9.28
N ALA A 28 -6.18 2.46 -8.88
CA ALA A 28 -4.95 1.87 -9.36
C ALA A 28 -5.01 1.59 -10.87
N GLY A 29 -6.11 1.00 -11.36
CA GLY A 29 -6.31 0.75 -12.78
C GLY A 29 -6.32 2.03 -13.61
N ALA A 30 -7.02 3.07 -13.14
CA ALA A 30 -7.07 4.36 -13.81
C ALA A 30 -5.68 5.05 -13.86
N SER A 31 -4.92 5.00 -12.75
CA SER A 31 -3.56 5.53 -12.69
C SER A 31 -2.60 4.76 -13.60
N ALA A 32 -2.71 3.43 -13.62
CA ALA A 32 -1.91 2.58 -14.50
C ALA A 32 -2.20 2.89 -15.98
N GLY A 33 -3.48 2.97 -16.35
CA GLY A 33 -3.90 3.32 -17.71
C GLY A 33 -3.40 4.69 -18.13
N LEU A 34 -3.45 5.69 -17.25
CA LEU A 34 -2.92 7.03 -17.50
C LEU A 34 -1.40 7.01 -17.75
N LEU A 35 -0.62 6.30 -16.91
CA LEU A 35 0.84 6.22 -17.06
C LEU A 35 1.27 5.41 -18.29
N LEU A 36 0.58 4.30 -18.59
CA LEU A 36 0.82 3.52 -19.79
C LEU A 36 0.47 4.32 -21.06
N GLY A 37 -0.65 5.06 -21.03
CA GLY A 37 -1.02 5.96 -22.12
C GLY A 37 -0.02 7.11 -22.27
N ALA A 38 0.49 7.68 -21.18
CA ALA A 38 1.55 8.68 -21.19
C ALA A 38 2.81 8.18 -21.90
N PHE A 39 3.22 6.94 -21.58
CA PHE A 39 4.37 6.31 -22.20
C PHE A 39 4.13 6.02 -23.71
N ALA A 40 2.97 5.42 -24.04
CA ALA A 40 2.65 5.05 -25.42
C ALA A 40 2.54 6.27 -26.37
N LEU A 41 2.13 7.41 -25.84
CA LEU A 41 2.00 8.67 -26.60
C LEU A 41 3.20 9.60 -26.45
N ASP A 42 4.22 9.19 -25.70
CA ASP A 42 5.41 10.00 -25.35
C ASP A 42 5.05 11.39 -24.78
N LEU A 43 4.12 11.40 -23.82
CA LEU A 43 3.61 12.63 -23.20
C LEU A 43 4.01 12.72 -21.71
N PRO A 44 5.23 13.16 -21.37
CA PRO A 44 5.74 13.20 -19.98
C PRO A 44 4.88 14.06 -19.04
N TRP A 45 4.18 15.07 -19.53
CA TRP A 45 3.30 15.92 -18.70
C TRP A 45 2.11 15.16 -18.10
N LEU A 46 1.67 14.05 -18.70
CA LEU A 46 0.64 13.19 -18.12
C LEU A 46 1.11 12.50 -16.82
N VAL A 47 2.43 12.33 -16.66
CA VAL A 47 3.02 11.84 -15.40
C VAL A 47 2.76 12.83 -14.26
N ALA A 48 2.77 14.15 -14.56
CA ALA A 48 2.41 15.17 -13.55
C ALA A 48 0.93 15.08 -13.12
N ILE A 49 0.02 14.76 -14.04
CA ILE A 49 -1.39 14.52 -13.71
C ILE A 49 -1.54 13.26 -12.83
N ALA A 50 -0.82 12.18 -13.17
CA ALA A 50 -0.79 10.98 -12.35
C ALA A 50 -0.25 11.28 -10.94
N LEU A 51 0.85 12.03 -10.85
CA LEU A 51 1.43 12.48 -9.59
C LEU A 51 0.42 13.29 -8.78
N ALA A 52 -0.25 14.27 -9.38
CA ALA A 52 -1.26 15.07 -8.68
C ALA A 52 -2.38 14.20 -8.10
N SER A 53 -2.89 13.23 -8.87
CA SER A 53 -3.95 12.32 -8.44
C SER A 53 -3.51 11.40 -7.28
N ILE A 54 -2.31 10.83 -7.40
CA ILE A 54 -1.73 9.92 -6.38
C ILE A 54 -1.29 10.73 -5.15
N GLY A 55 -0.68 11.89 -5.34
CA GLY A 55 -0.23 12.78 -4.28
C GLY A 55 -1.35 13.31 -3.40
N VAL A 56 -2.48 13.70 -3.99
CA VAL A 56 -3.68 14.08 -3.24
C VAL A 56 -4.18 12.90 -2.38
N SER A 57 -4.15 11.69 -2.92
CA SER A 57 -4.52 10.49 -2.18
C SER A 57 -3.58 10.20 -1.01
N ALA A 58 -2.28 10.42 -1.20
CA ALA A 58 -1.27 10.24 -0.17
C ALA A 58 -1.38 11.30 0.95
N ALA A 59 -1.57 12.57 0.58
CA ALA A 59 -1.61 13.69 1.53
C ALA A 59 -2.92 13.75 2.32
N PHE A 60 -4.06 13.74 1.62
CA PHE A 60 -5.39 13.99 2.21
C PHE A 60 -6.19 12.73 2.47
N GLY A 61 -5.70 11.56 2.03
CA GLY A 61 -6.36 10.28 2.17
C GLY A 61 -7.18 9.87 0.94
N LEU A 62 -7.41 8.56 0.84
CA LEU A 62 -8.05 7.97 -0.35
C LEU A 62 -9.50 8.44 -0.58
N ARG A 63 -10.17 8.89 0.47
CA ARG A 63 -11.53 9.46 0.36
C ARG A 63 -11.58 10.75 -0.46
N TRP A 64 -10.50 11.52 -0.51
CA TRP A 64 -10.36 12.77 -1.27
C TRP A 64 -9.73 12.55 -2.65
N SER A 65 -9.29 11.33 -2.94
CA SER A 65 -8.81 10.95 -4.26
C SER A 65 -9.87 11.23 -5.33
N ILE A 66 -9.44 11.80 -6.45
CA ILE A 66 -10.29 12.01 -7.63
C ILE A 66 -10.96 10.68 -8.03
N TYR A 67 -10.17 9.60 -8.08
CA TYR A 67 -10.67 8.26 -8.40
C TYR A 67 -11.63 7.71 -7.35
N GLY A 68 -11.41 8.00 -6.08
CA GLY A 68 -12.33 7.63 -5.00
C GLY A 68 -13.67 8.34 -5.08
N VAL A 69 -13.68 9.60 -5.52
CA VAL A 69 -14.92 10.36 -5.77
C VAL A 69 -15.67 9.76 -6.95
N ILE A 70 -14.97 9.51 -8.06
CA ILE A 70 -15.56 8.89 -9.27
C ILE A 70 -16.12 7.51 -8.93
N TRP A 71 -15.36 6.68 -8.24
CA TRP A 71 -15.82 5.35 -7.81
C TRP A 71 -17.09 5.40 -6.98
N ARG A 72 -17.18 6.28 -6.00
CA ARG A 72 -18.39 6.42 -5.18
C ARG A 72 -19.62 6.81 -5.99
N ARG A 73 -19.47 7.60 -7.06
CA ARG A 73 -20.57 7.91 -7.98
C ARG A 73 -20.97 6.69 -8.80
N ILE A 74 -20.00 5.97 -9.36
CA ILE A 74 -20.21 4.74 -10.12
C ILE A 74 -20.88 3.69 -9.24
N ALA A 75 -20.35 3.42 -8.05
CA ALA A 75 -20.88 2.43 -7.13
C ALA A 75 -22.33 2.71 -6.72
N ARG A 76 -22.68 4.00 -6.53
CA ARG A 76 -24.05 4.42 -6.24
C ARG A 76 -24.96 4.25 -7.46
N ALA A 77 -24.50 4.65 -8.65
CA ALA A 77 -25.28 4.53 -9.88
C ALA A 77 -25.58 3.07 -10.24
N LEU A 78 -24.64 2.16 -9.94
CA LEU A 78 -24.79 0.73 -10.20
C LEU A 78 -25.41 -0.04 -9.02
N ALA A 79 -25.85 0.66 -7.95
CA ALA A 79 -26.40 0.07 -6.73
C ALA A 79 -25.57 -1.12 -6.19
N LEU A 80 -24.23 -0.99 -6.20
CA LEU A 80 -23.33 -2.07 -5.79
C LEU A 80 -23.50 -2.37 -4.29
N PRO A 81 -23.52 -3.66 -3.90
CA PRO A 81 -23.62 -4.02 -2.49
C PRO A 81 -22.43 -3.53 -1.69
N PRO A 82 -22.62 -3.21 -0.39
CA PRO A 82 -21.55 -2.79 0.49
C PRO A 82 -20.47 -3.88 0.60
N THR A 83 -19.20 -3.46 0.65
CA THR A 83 -18.05 -4.36 0.85
C THR A 83 -17.53 -4.24 2.28
N THR A 84 -16.75 -5.22 2.70
CA THR A 84 -15.99 -5.14 3.96
C THR A 84 -14.96 -4.00 3.84
N PRO A 85 -15.09 -2.94 4.66
CA PRO A 85 -14.19 -1.80 4.56
C PRO A 85 -12.80 -2.15 5.10
N GLU A 86 -11.75 -1.67 4.42
CA GLU A 86 -10.34 -1.84 4.79
C GLU A 86 -9.75 -0.56 5.40
N HIS A 87 -8.64 -0.72 6.14
CA HIS A 87 -7.92 0.41 6.72
C HIS A 87 -7.19 1.22 5.65
N GLU A 88 -7.23 2.55 5.78
CA GLU A 88 -6.67 3.51 4.81
C GLU A 88 -5.13 3.61 4.86
N TYR A 89 -4.46 3.27 5.99
CA TYR A 89 -3.03 3.53 6.18
C TYR A 89 -2.10 2.77 5.24
N PRO A 90 -2.21 1.44 5.06
CA PRO A 90 -1.31 0.73 4.15
C PRO A 90 -1.39 1.24 2.70
N PRO A 91 -2.59 1.49 2.14
CA PRO A 91 -2.73 2.12 0.84
C PRO A 91 -2.12 3.53 0.76
N ARG A 92 -2.28 4.37 1.78
CA ARG A 92 -1.67 5.71 1.81
C ARG A 92 -0.15 5.66 1.75
N PHE A 93 0.47 4.73 2.50
CA PHE A 93 1.90 4.52 2.44
C PHE A 93 2.36 4.11 1.03
N ALA A 94 1.64 3.18 0.37
CA ALA A 94 1.91 2.79 -1.00
C ALA A 94 1.80 3.98 -1.97
N GLN A 95 0.79 4.84 -1.81
CA GLN A 95 0.61 6.06 -2.61
C GLN A 95 1.74 7.08 -2.38
N THR A 96 2.25 7.18 -1.15
CA THR A 96 3.41 8.04 -0.85
C THR A 96 4.65 7.56 -1.60
N LEU A 97 4.94 6.24 -1.58
CA LEU A 97 6.06 5.67 -2.35
C LEU A 97 5.88 5.90 -3.85
N GLY A 98 4.68 5.69 -4.38
CA GLY A 98 4.35 5.98 -5.78
C GLY A 98 4.56 7.45 -6.13
N SER A 99 4.13 8.37 -5.26
CA SER A 99 4.34 9.82 -5.46
C SER A 99 5.82 10.19 -5.49
N VAL A 100 6.64 9.64 -4.59
CA VAL A 100 8.10 9.86 -4.60
C VAL A 100 8.71 9.37 -5.92
N ALA A 101 8.34 8.18 -6.38
CA ALA A 101 8.84 7.65 -7.65
C ALA A 101 8.42 8.51 -8.86
N LEU A 102 7.19 9.05 -8.88
CA LEU A 102 6.75 9.95 -9.94
C LEU A 102 7.42 11.32 -9.88
N ILE A 103 7.75 11.82 -8.68
CA ILE A 103 8.56 13.04 -8.53
C ILE A 103 9.96 12.79 -9.14
N LEU A 104 10.59 11.67 -8.82
CA LEU A 104 11.90 11.29 -9.41
C LEU A 104 11.80 11.15 -10.93
N SER A 105 10.69 10.60 -11.45
CA SER A 105 10.40 10.53 -12.88
C SER A 105 10.37 11.92 -13.53
N LEU A 106 9.64 12.87 -12.95
CA LEU A 106 9.54 14.24 -13.48
C LEU A 106 10.88 14.99 -13.40
N VAL A 107 11.63 14.80 -12.31
CA VAL A 107 12.98 15.37 -12.18
C VAL A 107 13.91 14.80 -13.26
N ALA A 108 13.84 13.48 -13.52
CA ALA A 108 14.63 12.84 -14.56
C ALA A 108 14.27 13.40 -15.95
N PHE A 109 13.00 13.61 -16.27
CA PHE A 109 12.58 14.27 -17.51
C PHE A 109 13.10 15.70 -17.62
N TRP A 110 13.04 16.47 -16.52
CA TRP A 110 13.54 17.84 -16.49
C TRP A 110 15.06 17.92 -16.71
N LEU A 111 15.81 16.93 -16.22
CA LEU A 111 17.26 16.81 -16.41
C LEU A 111 17.64 16.22 -17.81
N GLY A 112 16.66 15.93 -18.68
CA GLY A 112 16.89 15.31 -19.97
C GLY A 112 17.17 13.81 -19.93
N ALA A 113 17.13 13.17 -18.76
CA ALA A 113 17.30 11.73 -18.60
C ALA A 113 15.97 10.97 -18.88
N THR A 114 15.47 11.08 -20.10
CA THR A 114 14.15 10.59 -20.53
C THR A 114 13.94 9.11 -20.23
N THR A 115 14.93 8.27 -20.51
CA THR A 115 14.85 6.83 -20.22
C THR A 115 14.64 6.56 -18.75
N LEU A 116 15.37 7.26 -17.86
CA LEU A 116 15.23 7.10 -16.40
C LEU A 116 13.85 7.60 -15.93
N GLY A 117 13.35 8.69 -16.52
CA GLY A 117 12.00 9.19 -16.27
C GLY A 117 10.95 8.13 -16.56
N TRP A 118 11.01 7.49 -17.73
CA TRP A 118 10.08 6.42 -18.09
C TRP A 118 10.24 5.17 -17.25
N VAL A 119 11.46 4.81 -16.82
CA VAL A 119 11.67 3.66 -15.92
C VAL A 119 10.91 3.85 -14.60
N PHE A 120 11.00 5.02 -13.97
CA PHE A 120 10.24 5.31 -12.74
C PHE A 120 8.72 5.32 -12.98
N ALA A 121 8.25 5.96 -14.04
CA ALA A 121 6.82 6.01 -14.37
C ALA A 121 6.25 4.61 -14.65
N LEU A 122 6.96 3.78 -15.43
CA LEU A 122 6.54 2.41 -15.74
C LEU A 122 6.63 1.47 -14.54
N ALA A 123 7.58 1.66 -13.63
CA ALA A 123 7.62 0.92 -12.37
C ALA A 123 6.35 1.18 -11.54
N VAL A 124 5.93 2.45 -11.44
CA VAL A 124 4.66 2.79 -10.76
C VAL A 124 3.47 2.21 -11.51
N ALA A 125 3.43 2.32 -12.84
CA ALA A 125 2.36 1.75 -13.67
C ALA A 125 2.24 0.24 -13.48
N GLY A 126 3.36 -0.48 -13.45
CA GLY A 126 3.39 -1.93 -13.20
C GLY A 126 2.84 -2.32 -11.83
N LEU A 127 3.26 -1.62 -10.78
CA LEU A 127 2.74 -1.84 -9.42
C LEU A 127 1.25 -1.55 -9.29
N GLN A 128 0.79 -0.48 -9.94
CA GLN A 128 -0.64 -0.12 -9.99
C GLN A 128 -1.44 -1.14 -10.81
N SER A 129 -0.91 -1.62 -11.93
CA SER A 129 -1.54 -2.68 -12.73
C SER A 129 -1.66 -3.98 -11.94
N LEU A 130 -0.61 -4.38 -11.22
CA LEU A 130 -0.63 -5.55 -10.34
C LEU A 130 -1.74 -5.43 -9.30
N LEU A 131 -1.84 -4.28 -8.63
CA LEU A 131 -2.89 -4.02 -7.65
C LEU A 131 -4.29 -4.06 -8.30
N ALA A 132 -4.47 -3.45 -9.46
CA ALA A 132 -5.76 -3.39 -10.15
C ALA A 132 -6.26 -4.78 -10.53
N VAL A 133 -5.40 -5.62 -11.10
CA VAL A 133 -5.75 -6.96 -11.61
C VAL A 133 -5.87 -7.97 -10.49
N THR A 134 -4.85 -8.09 -9.65
CA THR A 134 -4.78 -9.14 -8.62
C THR A 134 -5.36 -8.73 -7.27
N GLY A 135 -5.51 -7.42 -7.01
CA GLY A 135 -5.79 -6.90 -5.67
C GLY A 135 -4.58 -6.95 -4.72
N TYR A 136 -3.40 -7.35 -5.21
CA TYR A 136 -2.20 -7.47 -4.43
C TYR A 136 -1.41 -6.15 -4.40
N CYS A 137 -1.40 -5.50 -3.25
CA CYS A 137 -0.67 -4.24 -3.05
C CYS A 137 0.72 -4.51 -2.47
N LEU A 138 1.77 -4.42 -3.30
CA LEU A 138 3.14 -4.62 -2.86
C LEU A 138 3.56 -3.56 -1.82
N GLY A 139 3.22 -2.28 -2.03
CA GLY A 139 3.50 -1.20 -1.09
C GLY A 139 2.79 -1.39 0.25
N CYS A 140 1.57 -1.94 0.24
CA CYS A 140 0.85 -2.28 1.48
C CYS A 140 1.57 -3.38 2.27
N ARG A 141 2.18 -4.34 1.57
CA ARG A 141 3.00 -5.40 2.20
C ARG A 141 4.29 -4.84 2.81
N LEU A 142 4.96 -3.92 2.13
CA LEU A 142 6.14 -3.23 2.65
C LEU A 142 5.83 -2.44 3.93
N TYR A 143 4.63 -1.86 4.04
CA TYR A 143 4.18 -1.22 5.27
C TYR A 143 4.17 -2.17 6.47
N PHE A 144 3.67 -3.41 6.28
CA PHE A 144 3.66 -4.43 7.33
C PHE A 144 5.04 -5.01 7.61
N LEU A 145 5.94 -5.04 6.63
CA LEU A 145 7.31 -5.50 6.81
C LEU A 145 8.05 -4.67 7.87
N ARG A 146 7.77 -3.36 7.98
CA ARG A 146 8.29 -2.48 9.03
C ARG A 146 8.03 -2.99 10.44
N TRP A 147 6.90 -3.67 10.66
CA TRP A 147 6.54 -4.25 11.96
C TRP A 147 7.11 -5.65 12.16
N TRP A 148 7.34 -6.36 11.06
CA TRP A 148 7.83 -7.73 11.07
C TRP A 148 9.35 -7.81 11.24
N VAL A 149 10.09 -6.87 10.69
CA VAL A 149 11.55 -6.82 10.77
C VAL A 149 12.06 -6.68 12.21
N PRO A 150 11.55 -5.79 13.08
CA PRO A 150 11.96 -5.73 14.47
C PRO A 150 11.70 -7.03 15.23
N ASP A 151 10.53 -7.65 15.04
CA ASP A 151 10.18 -8.93 15.69
C ASP A 151 11.08 -10.07 15.20
N LEU A 152 11.44 -10.09 13.93
CA LEU A 152 12.35 -11.09 13.37
C LEU A 152 13.78 -10.90 13.93
N VAL A 153 14.26 -9.66 13.97
CA VAL A 153 15.59 -9.32 14.52
C VAL A 153 15.65 -9.66 16.01
N THR A 154 14.62 -9.29 16.78
CA THR A 154 14.56 -9.64 18.21
C THR A 154 14.50 -11.16 18.43
N ARG A 155 13.73 -11.90 17.63
CA ARG A 155 13.69 -13.37 17.69
C ARG A 155 15.02 -14.01 17.36
N ILE A 156 15.73 -13.53 16.34
CA ILE A 156 17.07 -14.03 16.00
C ILE A 156 18.07 -13.72 17.12
N TRP A 157 18.00 -12.52 17.70
CA TRP A 157 18.89 -12.11 18.79
C TRP A 157 18.59 -12.88 20.10
N THR A 158 17.31 -13.04 20.47
CA THR A 158 16.91 -13.76 21.68
C THR A 158 17.07 -15.28 21.54
N SER A 159 16.95 -15.84 20.34
CA SER A 159 17.23 -17.27 20.12
C SER A 159 18.72 -17.61 20.30
N GLY A 160 19.61 -16.64 20.10
CA GLY A 160 21.03 -16.77 20.46
C GLY A 160 21.30 -16.77 21.97
N SER A 161 20.45 -16.10 22.74
CA SER A 161 20.60 -15.94 24.21
C SER A 161 19.85 -16.99 25.03
N ALA A 162 18.84 -17.66 24.46
CA ALA A 162 17.97 -18.61 25.15
C ALA A 162 18.63 -20.00 25.42
N ARG A 163 19.93 -20.15 25.07
CA ARG A 163 20.64 -21.42 25.31
C ARG A 163 21.28 -21.55 26.69
N ARG A 164 20.96 -20.67 27.64
CA ARG A 164 21.45 -20.76 29.03
C ARG A 164 20.42 -20.27 30.05
N SER A 165 19.33 -20.99 30.19
CA SER A 165 18.57 -20.95 31.44
C SER A 165 18.32 -22.40 31.84
N PRO A 166 18.92 -22.89 32.95
CA PRO A 166 18.54 -24.19 33.50
C PRO A 166 17.09 -24.09 33.95
N VAL A 167 16.26 -25.00 33.47
CA VAL A 167 14.91 -25.20 33.95
C VAL A 167 14.97 -25.42 35.45
N PRO A 168 14.30 -24.64 36.31
CA PRO A 168 14.20 -24.97 37.71
C PRO A 168 13.35 -26.22 37.84
N VAL A 169 14.01 -27.32 38.24
CA VAL A 169 13.39 -28.57 38.66
C VAL A 169 12.67 -28.26 39.96
N GLY A 170 11.35 -28.34 39.98
CA GLY A 170 10.56 -28.29 41.19
C GLY A 170 9.44 -27.24 41.20
N GLN A 171 8.44 -27.41 40.35
CA GLN A 171 7.08 -26.94 40.64
C GLN A 171 6.11 -28.09 40.38
N GLU A 172 5.65 -28.66 41.49
CA GLU A 172 4.57 -29.65 41.50
C GLU A 172 3.29 -29.07 40.88
N PRO A 173 2.50 -29.88 40.17
CA PRO A 173 1.23 -29.44 39.63
C PRO A 173 0.21 -29.16 40.73
N ILE A 174 -0.32 -27.95 40.77
CA ILE A 174 -1.43 -27.59 41.68
C ILE A 174 -2.65 -28.42 41.26
N ARG A 175 -3.02 -29.38 42.12
CA ARG A 175 -4.28 -30.11 42.00
C ARG A 175 -5.43 -29.19 42.42
N TYR A 176 -6.28 -28.81 41.50
CA TYR A 176 -7.60 -28.28 41.84
C TYR A 176 -8.52 -29.42 42.29
N ARG A 177 -9.05 -29.29 43.50
CA ARG A 177 -10.20 -30.06 43.99
C ARG A 177 -11.48 -29.35 43.58
#